data_ba96c590ca7df7831dd95047b7c54939
#
_entry.id   ba96c590ca7df7831dd95047b7c54939
#
_cell.length_a   1.000
_cell.length_b   1.000
_cell.length_c   1.000
_cell.angle_alpha   90.00
_cell.angle_beta   90.00
_cell.angle_gamma   90.00
#
_symmetry.space_group_name_H-M   'P 1'
#
loop_
_entity.id
_entity.type
_entity.pdbx_description
1 polymer ?
#
loop_
_entity_poly.entity_id
_entity_poly.type
_entity_poly.pdbx_seq_one_letter_code
_entity_poly.pdbx_strand_id
1 'polypeptide(L)'
;MSALTRRHFLSTLTLAPAVVLGSGREAQAQTRLRVLLNSDFSSVNTWFTLADDRGFFRDAGLTLDYTAGRGAYTAAGRAAAEGFDVAYGDVNALVEEVARANAQAPVAVYMMFNRSPSVIAVPAGSPIRTPADLAGRHVRGHATDVALQTFPVLAAAHRLDASRVRITTSEAGMGALVTGMLAGECDGTFGYDSTITAALLTAGVPVERVRFLPYATLTPDLYGSALMVSRRLAREQPAVVHALVRAVNRGVAAVAADAGAALAATKRRVPAMHEPAERARLEHTLRGDMGHPEGRRLGIGAVDDARFARGLAALCRAKALPRVPAAADVFDAAFAVPAADRIASLAGA
;
A
#
# COMPACT_ATOMS: atom_id res chain seq x y z
N MET A 1 23.47 -100.02 -26.72
CA MET A 1 22.67 -99.31 -27.72
C MET A 1 21.83 -98.30 -26.89
N SER A 2 22.30 -97.08 -26.73
CA SER A 2 21.82 -96.15 -25.74
C SER A 2 21.26 -94.89 -26.38
N ALA A 3 20.06 -94.51 -26.05
CA ALA A 3 19.41 -93.29 -26.52
C ALA A 3 19.61 -92.16 -25.52
N LEU A 4 20.22 -91.08 -25.99
CA LEU A 4 20.40 -89.86 -25.23
C LEU A 4 19.17 -88.98 -25.30
N THR A 5 18.62 -88.64 -24.13
CA THR A 5 17.49 -87.74 -23.96
C THR A 5 18.00 -86.34 -23.71
N ARG A 6 17.67 -85.35 -24.58
CA ARG A 6 17.93 -83.91 -24.41
C ARG A 6 16.86 -83.29 -23.52
N ARG A 7 17.25 -82.77 -22.37
CA ARG A 7 16.43 -81.90 -21.55
C ARG A 7 16.57 -80.45 -22.02
N HIS A 8 15.44 -79.85 -22.44
CA HIS A 8 15.36 -78.39 -22.69
C HIS A 8 15.10 -77.70 -21.37
N PHE A 9 16.03 -76.75 -21.05
CA PHE A 9 15.85 -75.74 -19.98
C PHE A 9 15.05 -74.58 -20.59
N LEU A 10 13.82 -74.40 -20.17
CA LEU A 10 13.05 -73.17 -20.42
C LEU A 10 13.37 -72.17 -19.30
N SER A 11 14.12 -71.13 -19.62
CA SER A 11 14.30 -69.97 -18.73
C SER A 11 13.12 -69.04 -18.88
N THR A 12 12.26 -69.00 -17.89
CA THR A 12 11.17 -68.02 -17.78
C THR A 12 11.75 -66.66 -17.28
N LEU A 13 11.81 -65.69 -18.19
CA LEU A 13 12.11 -64.32 -17.84
C LEU A 13 10.86 -63.67 -17.22
N THR A 14 10.85 -63.48 -15.92
CA THR A 14 9.81 -62.69 -15.22
C THR A 14 10.11 -61.21 -15.39
N LEU A 15 9.37 -60.51 -16.25
CA LEU A 15 9.33 -59.04 -16.29
C LEU A 15 8.57 -58.56 -15.04
N ALA A 16 9.31 -57.94 -14.12
CA ALA A 16 8.70 -57.16 -13.04
C ALA A 16 8.18 -55.81 -13.62
N PRO A 17 6.91 -55.40 -13.35
CA PRO A 17 6.45 -54.09 -13.75
C PRO A 17 7.15 -53.04 -12.91
N ALA A 18 7.91 -52.15 -13.59
CA ALA A 18 8.43 -50.91 -12.97
C ALA A 18 7.24 -50.04 -12.63
N VAL A 19 6.87 -49.95 -11.36
CA VAL A 19 5.95 -48.95 -10.86
C VAL A 19 6.68 -47.61 -10.91
N VAL A 20 6.41 -46.84 -11.94
CA VAL A 20 6.78 -45.43 -12.01
C VAL A 20 5.90 -44.68 -10.97
N LEU A 21 6.43 -44.51 -9.77
CA LEU A 21 5.90 -43.56 -8.81
C LEU A 21 6.07 -42.16 -9.40
N GLY A 22 5.11 -41.74 -10.21
CA GLY A 22 4.93 -40.38 -10.60
C GLY A 22 4.69 -39.59 -9.32
N SER A 23 5.70 -38.80 -8.89
CA SER A 23 5.53 -37.76 -7.88
C SER A 23 4.54 -36.73 -8.45
N GLY A 24 3.27 -37.05 -8.44
CA GLY A 24 2.20 -36.08 -8.62
C GLY A 24 2.35 -35.08 -7.50
N ARG A 25 2.87 -33.89 -7.81
CA ARG A 25 2.63 -32.74 -6.98
C ARG A 25 1.11 -32.61 -6.91
N GLU A 26 0.53 -33.05 -5.82
CA GLU A 26 -0.85 -32.70 -5.53
C GLU A 26 -0.97 -31.19 -5.73
N ALA A 27 -1.86 -30.78 -6.62
CA ALA A 27 -2.16 -29.37 -6.81
C ALA A 27 -2.75 -28.88 -5.47
N GLN A 28 -1.87 -28.37 -4.61
CA GLN A 28 -2.26 -27.85 -3.31
C GLN A 28 -3.30 -26.78 -3.56
N ALA A 29 -4.50 -26.98 -3.05
CA ALA A 29 -5.60 -26.03 -3.26
C ALA A 29 -5.14 -24.65 -2.81
N GLN A 30 -5.17 -23.68 -3.75
CA GLN A 30 -4.73 -22.32 -3.46
C GLN A 30 -5.67 -21.67 -2.46
N THR A 31 -5.11 -21.02 -1.45
CA THR A 31 -5.89 -20.21 -0.51
C THR A 31 -6.35 -18.94 -1.23
N ARG A 32 -7.68 -18.77 -1.33
CA ARG A 32 -8.29 -17.58 -1.93
C ARG A 32 -8.46 -16.51 -0.88
N LEU A 33 -7.98 -15.29 -1.16
CA LEU A 33 -8.05 -14.13 -0.28
C LEU A 33 -8.81 -12.98 -0.96
N ARG A 34 -9.80 -12.43 -0.28
CA ARG A 34 -10.51 -11.22 -0.69
C ARG A 34 -9.69 -10.00 -0.33
N VAL A 35 -9.26 -9.22 -1.34
CA VAL A 35 -8.35 -8.08 -1.19
C VAL A 35 -9.07 -6.79 -1.53
N LEU A 36 -9.10 -5.84 -0.60
CA LEU A 36 -9.55 -4.48 -0.83
C LEU A 36 -8.35 -3.59 -1.13
N LEU A 37 -8.30 -3.00 -2.32
CA LEU A 37 -7.29 -2.02 -2.69
C LEU A 37 -7.63 -0.63 -2.12
N ASN A 38 -6.66 0.27 -2.13
CA ASN A 38 -6.84 1.68 -1.75
C ASN A 38 -7.65 2.49 -2.77
N SER A 39 -7.60 2.09 -4.04
CA SER A 39 -8.25 2.73 -5.20
C SER A 39 -8.43 1.69 -6.31
N ASP A 40 -8.83 2.13 -7.49
CA ASP A 40 -8.66 1.34 -8.72
C ASP A 40 -7.20 0.99 -8.97
N PHE A 41 -6.94 0.03 -9.88
CA PHE A 41 -5.59 -0.29 -10.30
C PHE A 41 -4.89 0.94 -10.87
N SER A 42 -3.68 1.19 -10.38
CA SER A 42 -2.84 2.32 -10.78
C SER A 42 -1.39 2.04 -10.38
N SER A 43 -0.49 2.95 -10.67
CA SER A 43 0.93 2.80 -10.30
C SER A 43 1.18 2.69 -8.80
N VAL A 44 0.28 3.18 -7.94
CA VAL A 44 0.44 3.09 -6.47
C VAL A 44 -0.03 1.78 -5.85
N ASN A 45 -0.41 0.81 -6.66
CA ASN A 45 -0.67 -0.56 -6.23
C ASN A 45 -0.13 -1.61 -7.23
N THR A 46 0.78 -1.17 -8.09
CA THR A 46 1.36 -1.99 -9.17
C THR A 46 2.17 -3.18 -8.68
N TRP A 47 2.67 -3.17 -7.44
CA TRP A 47 3.34 -4.32 -6.83
C TRP A 47 2.42 -5.56 -6.74
N PHE A 48 1.11 -5.37 -6.60
CA PHE A 48 0.15 -6.46 -6.66
C PHE A 48 0.02 -7.00 -8.10
N THR A 49 -0.16 -6.12 -9.07
CA THR A 49 -0.37 -6.52 -10.48
C THR A 49 0.86 -7.19 -11.07
N LEU A 50 2.05 -6.69 -10.78
CA LEU A 50 3.30 -7.29 -11.24
C LEU A 50 3.59 -8.62 -10.53
N ALA A 51 3.28 -8.73 -9.23
CA ALA A 51 3.42 -9.98 -8.48
C ALA A 51 2.50 -11.07 -9.01
N ASP A 52 1.26 -10.74 -9.39
CA ASP A 52 0.33 -11.64 -10.05
C ASP A 52 0.89 -12.13 -11.38
N ASP A 53 1.30 -11.20 -12.25
CA ASP A 53 1.81 -11.52 -13.59
C ASP A 53 3.08 -12.39 -13.54
N ARG A 54 3.92 -12.20 -12.51
CA ARG A 54 5.11 -13.01 -12.24
C ARG A 54 4.82 -14.30 -11.47
N GLY A 55 3.57 -14.53 -11.09
CA GLY A 55 3.12 -15.74 -10.39
C GLY A 55 3.56 -15.82 -8.93
N PHE A 56 4.00 -14.72 -8.30
CA PHE A 56 4.52 -14.74 -6.92
C PHE A 56 3.47 -15.17 -5.90
N PHE A 57 2.21 -14.79 -6.09
CA PHE A 57 1.11 -15.26 -5.23
C PHE A 57 0.80 -16.73 -5.48
N ARG A 58 0.73 -17.16 -6.75
CA ARG A 58 0.50 -18.56 -7.10
C ARG A 58 1.59 -19.47 -6.52
N ASP A 59 2.86 -19.07 -6.63
CA ASP A 59 4.00 -19.82 -6.08
C ASP A 59 3.95 -19.90 -4.54
N ALA A 60 3.28 -18.91 -3.91
CA ALA A 60 3.01 -18.87 -2.48
C ALA A 60 1.74 -19.66 -2.08
N GLY A 61 1.07 -20.34 -3.02
CA GLY A 61 -0.19 -21.05 -2.78
C GLY A 61 -1.40 -20.14 -2.59
N LEU A 62 -1.36 -18.91 -3.14
CA LEU A 62 -2.38 -17.89 -2.95
C LEU A 62 -3.05 -17.50 -4.27
N THR A 63 -4.34 -17.18 -4.19
CA THR A 63 -5.11 -16.48 -5.22
C THR A 63 -5.74 -15.25 -4.61
N LEU A 64 -5.57 -14.08 -5.24
CA LEU A 64 -6.07 -12.81 -4.73
C LEU A 64 -7.26 -12.33 -5.57
N ASP A 65 -8.41 -12.11 -4.91
CA ASP A 65 -9.60 -11.52 -5.51
C ASP A 65 -9.66 -10.04 -5.16
N TYR A 66 -9.34 -9.18 -6.09
CA TYR A 66 -9.26 -7.74 -5.87
C TYR A 66 -10.61 -7.05 -5.98
N THR A 67 -10.87 -6.16 -5.02
CA THR A 67 -11.94 -5.17 -5.05
C THR A 67 -11.33 -3.78 -5.04
N ALA A 68 -11.77 -2.93 -5.95
CA ALA A 68 -11.37 -1.54 -6.02
C ALA A 68 -11.74 -0.76 -4.75
N GLY A 69 -10.83 0.08 -4.27
CA GLY A 69 -11.04 0.95 -3.13
C GLY A 69 -11.76 2.25 -3.48
N ARG A 70 -12.13 2.98 -2.43
CA ARG A 70 -12.76 4.31 -2.52
C ARG A 70 -11.95 5.35 -1.75
N GLY A 71 -10.62 5.28 -1.88
CA GLY A 71 -9.66 6.10 -1.15
C GLY A 71 -8.97 5.34 -0.01
N ALA A 72 -7.67 5.60 0.17
CA ALA A 72 -6.81 4.88 1.11
C ALA A 72 -7.32 4.97 2.57
N TYR A 73 -7.93 6.09 2.94
CA TYR A 73 -8.45 6.30 4.30
C TYR A 73 -9.67 5.44 4.62
N THR A 74 -10.42 4.99 3.63
CA THR A 74 -11.62 4.15 3.86
C THR A 74 -11.29 2.67 4.01
N ALA A 75 -10.08 2.24 3.65
CA ALA A 75 -9.75 0.83 3.49
C ALA A 75 -9.87 0.02 4.80
N ALA A 76 -9.36 0.55 5.92
CA ALA A 76 -9.41 -0.14 7.20
C ALA A 76 -10.85 -0.36 7.69
N GLY A 77 -11.67 0.69 7.70
CA GLY A 77 -13.07 0.61 8.12
C GLY A 77 -13.91 -0.28 7.20
N ARG A 78 -13.71 -0.20 5.88
CA ARG A 78 -14.40 -1.07 4.92
C ARG A 78 -13.98 -2.52 5.06
N ALA A 79 -12.69 -2.78 5.28
CA ALA A 79 -12.21 -4.15 5.50
C ALA A 79 -12.87 -4.78 6.72
N ALA A 80 -13.01 -4.02 7.81
CA ALA A 80 -13.71 -4.44 9.00
C ALA A 80 -15.20 -4.71 8.75
N ALA A 81 -15.89 -3.77 8.09
CA ALA A 81 -17.34 -3.84 7.87
C ALA A 81 -17.75 -4.88 6.82
N GLU A 82 -16.97 -5.04 5.75
CA GLU A 82 -17.29 -5.91 4.61
C GLU A 82 -16.59 -7.28 4.67
N GLY A 83 -15.79 -7.53 5.72
CA GLY A 83 -15.15 -8.82 5.99
C GLY A 83 -14.09 -9.21 4.96
N PHE A 84 -13.27 -8.28 4.48
CA PHE A 84 -12.12 -8.58 3.63
C PHE A 84 -11.03 -9.30 4.43
N ASP A 85 -10.33 -10.23 3.77
CA ASP A 85 -9.19 -10.93 4.37
C ASP A 85 -7.95 -10.03 4.42
N VAL A 86 -7.77 -9.22 3.37
CA VAL A 86 -6.64 -8.32 3.17
C VAL A 86 -7.15 -6.95 2.75
N ALA A 87 -6.51 -5.88 3.24
CA ALA A 87 -6.73 -4.52 2.76
C ALA A 87 -5.40 -3.81 2.53
N TYR A 88 -5.40 -2.91 1.56
CA TYR A 88 -4.31 -1.97 1.33
C TYR A 88 -4.82 -0.55 1.45
N GLY A 89 -4.29 0.22 2.39
CA GLY A 89 -4.74 1.57 2.67
C GLY A 89 -3.93 2.28 3.73
N ASP A 90 -4.39 3.46 4.14
CA ASP A 90 -3.66 4.32 5.07
C ASP A 90 -3.70 3.79 6.51
N VAL A 91 -2.53 3.74 7.16
CA VAL A 91 -2.41 3.22 8.53
C VAL A 91 -3.05 4.14 9.58
N ASN A 92 -3.15 5.46 9.30
CA ASN A 92 -3.77 6.39 10.25
C ASN A 92 -5.28 6.12 10.39
N ALA A 93 -5.94 5.69 9.33
CA ALA A 93 -7.33 5.21 9.41
C ALA A 93 -7.45 3.94 10.27
N LEU A 94 -6.51 3.02 10.14
CA LEU A 94 -6.47 1.83 11.00
C LEU A 94 -6.27 2.20 12.49
N VAL A 95 -5.40 3.17 12.78
CA VAL A 95 -5.22 3.69 14.14
C VAL A 95 -6.55 4.16 14.73
N GLU A 96 -7.37 4.87 13.96
CA GLU A 96 -8.69 5.33 14.43
C GLU A 96 -9.64 4.17 14.72
N GLU A 97 -9.70 3.16 13.85
CA GLU A 97 -10.53 1.98 14.07
C GLU A 97 -10.14 1.26 15.36
N VAL A 98 -8.84 1.07 15.59
CA VAL A 98 -8.33 0.42 16.81
C VAL A 98 -8.55 1.30 18.04
N ALA A 99 -8.34 2.62 17.94
CA ALA A 99 -8.56 3.56 19.04
C ALA A 99 -10.03 3.61 19.48
N ARG A 100 -10.97 3.42 18.55
CA ARG A 100 -12.42 3.31 18.82
C ARG A 100 -12.85 1.92 19.30
N ALA A 101 -11.89 1.02 19.55
CA ALA A 101 -12.13 -0.35 20.00
C ALA A 101 -12.99 -1.18 19.02
N ASN A 102 -12.87 -0.92 17.71
CA ASN A 102 -13.51 -1.74 16.69
C ASN A 102 -12.89 -3.14 16.69
N ALA A 103 -13.64 -4.13 17.21
CA ALA A 103 -13.15 -5.52 17.35
C ALA A 103 -12.86 -6.18 15.98
N GLN A 104 -13.44 -5.68 14.90
CA GLN A 104 -13.21 -6.17 13.54
C GLN A 104 -12.09 -5.40 12.81
N ALA A 105 -11.49 -4.38 13.45
CA ALA A 105 -10.37 -3.64 12.85
C ALA A 105 -9.27 -4.62 12.44
N PRO A 106 -8.73 -4.52 11.20
CA PRO A 106 -7.61 -5.35 10.77
C PRO A 106 -6.35 -5.06 11.58
N VAL A 107 -5.25 -5.70 11.24
CA VAL A 107 -3.90 -5.39 11.74
C VAL A 107 -2.97 -5.19 10.57
N ALA A 108 -2.12 -4.17 10.61
CA ALA A 108 -1.10 -3.94 9.59
C ALA A 108 0.05 -4.94 9.77
N VAL A 109 0.56 -5.49 8.65
CA VAL A 109 1.61 -6.51 8.62
C VAL A 109 2.78 -6.14 7.72
N TYR A 110 2.64 -5.08 6.93
CA TYR A 110 3.70 -4.56 6.06
C TYR A 110 3.49 -3.07 5.82
N MET A 111 4.42 -2.23 6.28
CA MET A 111 4.37 -0.78 6.09
C MET A 111 4.90 -0.44 4.71
N MET A 112 4.00 -0.10 3.78
CA MET A 112 4.37 0.19 2.40
C MET A 112 5.01 1.57 2.28
N PHE A 113 4.43 2.59 2.92
CA PHE A 113 4.92 3.96 2.86
C PHE A 113 5.50 4.38 4.22
N ASN A 114 6.82 4.50 4.27
CA ASN A 114 7.54 4.97 5.47
C ASN A 114 7.37 6.47 5.70
N ARG A 115 6.81 7.21 4.75
CA ARG A 115 6.48 8.64 4.85
C ARG A 115 5.02 8.84 4.51
N SER A 116 4.41 9.88 5.08
CA SER A 116 3.10 10.32 4.63
C SER A 116 3.21 11.01 3.27
N PRO A 117 2.49 10.56 2.23
CA PRO A 117 2.45 11.22 0.92
C PRO A 117 1.53 12.44 0.91
N SER A 118 0.89 12.74 2.05
CA SER A 118 -0.07 13.82 2.17
C SER A 118 0.56 15.19 1.99
N VAL A 119 -0.14 16.05 1.27
CA VAL A 119 0.25 17.45 1.05
C VAL A 119 -0.98 18.35 1.07
N ILE A 120 -0.73 19.64 1.29
CA ILE A 120 -1.61 20.70 0.82
C ILE A 120 -0.90 21.36 -0.37
N ALA A 121 -1.51 21.26 -1.55
CA ALA A 121 -1.03 21.95 -2.73
C ALA A 121 -1.61 23.35 -2.80
N VAL A 122 -0.77 24.31 -3.19
CA VAL A 122 -1.19 25.71 -3.39
C VAL A 122 -0.59 26.22 -4.72
N PRO A 123 -1.16 27.23 -5.38
CA PRO A 123 -0.53 27.86 -6.54
C PRO A 123 0.90 28.32 -6.21
N ALA A 124 1.86 28.16 -7.13
CA ALA A 124 3.27 28.50 -6.90
C ALA A 124 3.47 29.97 -6.48
N GLY A 125 2.67 30.89 -7.04
CA GLY A 125 2.64 32.31 -6.71
C GLY A 125 1.89 32.66 -5.41
N SER A 126 1.26 31.67 -4.74
CA SER A 126 0.52 31.89 -3.50
C SER A 126 1.44 32.41 -2.38
N PRO A 127 0.95 33.32 -1.51
CA PRO A 127 1.67 33.74 -0.30
C PRO A 127 1.76 32.62 0.75
N ILE A 128 0.99 31.55 0.62
CA ILE A 128 0.98 30.42 1.57
C ILE A 128 2.31 29.65 1.43
N ARG A 129 3.13 29.67 2.48
CA ARG A 129 4.44 29.02 2.54
C ARG A 129 4.56 28.03 3.70
N THR A 130 3.81 28.28 4.76
CA THR A 130 3.82 27.53 6.01
C THR A 130 2.40 27.16 6.41
N PRO A 131 2.19 26.18 7.32
CA PRO A 131 0.86 25.90 7.87
C PRO A 131 0.17 27.12 8.49
N ALA A 132 0.92 28.05 9.11
CA ALA A 132 0.33 29.24 9.72
C ALA A 132 -0.38 30.16 8.69
N ASP A 133 0.10 30.18 7.45
CA ASP A 133 -0.47 31.00 6.36
C ASP A 133 -1.82 30.48 5.87
N LEU A 134 -2.25 29.28 6.31
CA LEU A 134 -3.55 28.72 5.99
C LEU A 134 -4.69 29.39 6.77
N ALA A 135 -4.41 30.14 7.83
CA ALA A 135 -5.44 30.85 8.58
C ALA A 135 -6.19 31.84 7.69
N GLY A 136 -7.51 31.73 7.65
CA GLY A 136 -8.39 32.52 6.78
C GLY A 136 -8.46 32.05 5.32
N ARG A 137 -7.76 30.97 4.95
CA ARG A 137 -7.71 30.44 3.59
C ARG A 137 -8.79 29.38 3.37
N HIS A 138 -9.11 29.17 2.09
CA HIS A 138 -10.03 28.15 1.62
C HIS A 138 -9.26 26.97 1.00
N VAL A 139 -9.36 25.78 1.58
CA VAL A 139 -8.72 24.57 1.09
C VAL A 139 -9.79 23.52 0.76
N ARG A 140 -9.68 22.87 -0.40
CA ARG A 140 -10.64 21.84 -0.85
C ARG A 140 -9.98 20.47 -0.86
N GLY A 141 -10.78 19.40 -0.80
CA GLY A 141 -10.33 18.02 -0.93
C GLY A 141 -11.50 17.07 -1.05
N HIS A 142 -11.22 15.77 -1.12
CA HIS A 142 -12.26 14.76 -0.97
C HIS A 142 -12.53 14.50 0.52
N ALA A 143 -13.76 14.17 0.88
CA ALA A 143 -14.11 13.86 2.27
C ALA A 143 -13.26 12.71 2.85
N THR A 144 -12.83 11.78 2.01
CA THR A 144 -12.01 10.62 2.38
C THR A 144 -10.51 10.81 2.10
N ASP A 145 -10.07 12.03 1.79
CA ASP A 145 -8.66 12.33 1.52
C ASP A 145 -7.83 12.20 2.81
N VAL A 146 -6.75 11.45 2.74
CA VAL A 146 -5.85 11.24 3.89
C VAL A 146 -5.27 12.56 4.40
N ALA A 147 -4.88 13.47 3.49
CA ALA A 147 -4.31 14.77 3.89
C ALA A 147 -5.36 15.61 4.64
N LEU A 148 -6.63 15.58 4.21
CA LEU A 148 -7.72 16.23 4.93
C LEU A 148 -7.96 15.56 6.28
N GLN A 149 -8.01 14.24 6.33
CA GLN A 149 -8.32 13.48 7.55
C GLN A 149 -7.21 13.58 8.60
N THR A 150 -5.96 13.76 8.18
CA THR A 150 -4.80 13.96 9.07
C THR A 150 -4.43 15.44 9.27
N PHE A 151 -5.16 16.37 8.66
CA PHE A 151 -4.98 17.82 8.83
C PHE A 151 -5.01 18.27 10.31
N PRO A 152 -5.85 17.72 11.20
CA PRO A 152 -5.80 18.06 12.63
C PRO A 152 -4.42 17.84 13.26
N VAL A 153 -3.65 16.81 12.81
CA VAL A 153 -2.29 16.54 13.31
C VAL A 153 -1.34 17.64 12.86
N LEU A 154 -1.42 18.04 11.58
CA LEU A 154 -0.61 19.14 11.05
C LEU A 154 -0.94 20.45 11.75
N ALA A 155 -2.21 20.77 11.93
CA ALA A 155 -2.66 21.98 12.60
C ALA A 155 -2.14 22.04 14.05
N ALA A 156 -2.27 20.94 14.81
CA ALA A 156 -1.79 20.85 16.18
C ALA A 156 -0.27 20.97 16.28
N ALA A 157 0.49 20.30 15.38
CA ALA A 157 1.95 20.35 15.35
C ALA A 157 2.50 21.77 15.10
N HIS A 158 1.76 22.57 14.34
CA HIS A 158 2.17 23.93 13.95
C HIS A 158 1.37 25.04 14.65
N ARG A 159 0.61 24.72 15.72
CA ARG A 159 -0.21 25.67 16.50
C ARG A 159 -1.17 26.49 15.63
N LEU A 160 -1.64 25.88 14.53
CA LEU A 160 -2.67 26.48 13.69
C LEU A 160 -4.04 26.16 14.30
N ASP A 161 -4.85 27.18 14.49
CA ASP A 161 -6.27 26.99 14.79
C ASP A 161 -6.98 26.49 13.50
N ALA A 162 -7.28 25.21 13.47
CA ALA A 162 -7.91 24.57 12.30
C ALA A 162 -9.27 25.16 11.97
N SER A 163 -10.00 25.76 12.93
CA SER A 163 -11.30 26.40 12.70
C SER A 163 -11.19 27.67 11.86
N ARG A 164 -10.02 28.26 11.77
CA ARG A 164 -9.74 29.43 10.92
C ARG A 164 -9.45 29.06 9.47
N VAL A 165 -9.39 27.78 9.13
CA VAL A 165 -9.22 27.32 7.74
C VAL A 165 -10.59 26.90 7.21
N ARG A 166 -11.03 27.55 6.14
CA ARG A 166 -12.28 27.12 5.48
C ARG A 166 -12.01 25.86 4.67
N ILE A 167 -12.58 24.74 5.09
CA ILE A 167 -12.43 23.45 4.40
C ILE A 167 -13.77 23.11 3.73
N THR A 168 -13.71 22.74 2.46
CA THR A 168 -14.86 22.20 1.73
C THR A 168 -14.50 20.91 1.01
N THR A 169 -15.46 20.01 0.90
CA THR A 169 -15.29 18.74 0.22
C THR A 169 -15.93 18.74 -1.17
N SER A 170 -15.44 17.89 -2.05
CA SER A 170 -15.92 17.74 -3.43
C SER A 170 -15.77 16.27 -3.85
N GLU A 171 -16.69 15.82 -4.67
CA GLU A 171 -16.62 14.51 -5.33
C GLU A 171 -15.96 14.58 -6.72
N ALA A 172 -15.54 15.78 -7.15
CA ALA A 172 -14.83 15.95 -8.42
C ALA A 172 -13.46 15.27 -8.38
N GLY A 173 -13.01 14.71 -9.51
CA GLY A 173 -11.67 14.08 -9.59
C GLY A 173 -10.53 15.06 -9.28
N MET A 174 -9.37 14.53 -8.88
CA MET A 174 -8.20 15.35 -8.48
C MET A 174 -7.79 16.36 -9.56
N GLY A 175 -7.90 16.01 -10.84
CA GLY A 175 -7.62 16.94 -11.94
C GLY A 175 -8.50 18.20 -11.88
N ALA A 176 -9.80 18.04 -11.63
CA ALA A 176 -10.72 19.17 -11.50
C ALA A 176 -10.45 19.99 -10.24
N LEU A 177 -10.09 19.36 -9.11
CA LEU A 177 -9.70 20.07 -7.89
C LEU A 177 -8.47 20.95 -8.11
N VAL A 178 -7.43 20.41 -8.75
CA VAL A 178 -6.18 21.13 -8.99
C VAL A 178 -6.36 22.23 -10.02
N THR A 179 -7.09 22.01 -11.12
CA THR A 179 -7.36 23.05 -12.12
C THR A 179 -8.26 24.15 -11.57
N GLY A 180 -9.27 23.83 -10.76
CA GLY A 180 -10.10 24.79 -10.06
C GLY A 180 -9.29 25.66 -9.06
N MET A 181 -8.35 25.05 -8.32
CA MET A 181 -7.42 25.79 -7.47
C MET A 181 -6.55 26.77 -8.31
N LEU A 182 -6.01 26.33 -9.43
CA LEU A 182 -5.21 27.18 -10.32
C LEU A 182 -6.04 28.31 -10.99
N ALA A 183 -7.36 28.10 -11.12
CA ALA A 183 -8.32 29.11 -11.58
C ALA A 183 -8.77 30.07 -10.46
N GLY A 184 -8.35 29.85 -9.20
CA GLY A 184 -8.68 30.74 -8.09
C GLY A 184 -9.99 30.37 -7.34
N GLU A 185 -10.57 29.19 -7.56
CA GLU A 185 -11.77 28.75 -6.84
C GLU A 185 -11.52 28.47 -5.34
N CYS A 186 -10.27 28.20 -5.00
CA CYS A 186 -9.79 28.01 -3.63
C CYS A 186 -8.30 28.33 -3.54
N ASP A 187 -7.80 28.50 -2.31
CA ASP A 187 -6.38 28.83 -2.05
C ASP A 187 -5.46 27.60 -2.08
N GLY A 188 -6.02 26.40 -1.89
CA GLY A 188 -5.26 25.15 -1.88
C GLY A 188 -6.14 23.92 -2.00
N THR A 189 -5.50 22.76 -2.24
CA THR A 189 -6.18 21.46 -2.26
C THR A 189 -5.39 20.41 -1.46
N PHE A 190 -6.13 19.58 -0.73
CA PHE A 190 -5.59 18.39 -0.09
C PHE A 190 -5.34 17.29 -1.14
N GLY A 191 -4.38 16.43 -0.90
CA GLY A 191 -4.13 15.25 -1.72
C GLY A 191 -2.79 14.61 -1.42
N TYR A 192 -2.43 13.64 -2.23
CA TYR A 192 -1.08 13.11 -2.30
C TYR A 192 -0.29 13.85 -3.37
N ASP A 193 0.95 14.19 -3.10
CA ASP A 193 1.86 14.87 -4.03
C ASP A 193 1.98 14.12 -5.36
N SER A 194 2.16 12.80 -5.31
CA SER A 194 2.22 11.92 -6.49
C SER A 194 0.91 11.93 -7.30
N THR A 195 -0.26 11.97 -6.63
CA THR A 195 -1.56 12.01 -7.29
C THR A 195 -1.82 13.37 -7.93
N ILE A 196 -1.48 14.46 -7.24
CA ILE A 196 -1.61 15.83 -7.77
C ILE A 196 -0.66 16.03 -8.95
N THR A 197 0.59 15.55 -8.85
CA THR A 197 1.56 15.58 -9.95
C THR A 197 1.03 14.84 -11.18
N ALA A 198 0.50 13.64 -11.00
CA ALA A 198 -0.08 12.87 -12.10
C ALA A 198 -1.29 13.58 -12.74
N ALA A 199 -2.14 14.22 -11.92
CA ALA A 199 -3.27 14.98 -12.39
C ALA A 199 -2.86 16.21 -13.22
N LEU A 200 -1.83 16.95 -12.77
CA LEU A 200 -1.24 18.08 -13.51
C LEU A 200 -0.69 17.62 -14.86
N LEU A 201 0.12 16.54 -14.89
CA LEU A 201 0.69 16.00 -16.12
C LEU A 201 -0.39 15.53 -17.10
N THR A 202 -1.44 14.89 -16.60
CA THR A 202 -2.59 14.46 -17.42
C THR A 202 -3.33 15.65 -18.02
N ALA A 203 -3.40 16.77 -17.29
CA ALA A 203 -4.00 18.02 -17.76
C ALA A 203 -3.05 18.88 -18.63
N GLY A 204 -1.82 18.44 -18.88
CA GLY A 204 -0.81 19.23 -19.60
C GLY A 204 -0.33 20.47 -18.83
N VAL A 205 -0.47 20.49 -17.51
CA VAL A 205 -0.09 21.60 -16.65
C VAL A 205 1.30 21.34 -16.05
N PRO A 206 2.26 22.27 -16.15
CA PRO A 206 3.57 22.13 -15.53
C PRO A 206 3.47 21.99 -14.01
N VAL A 207 4.21 21.07 -13.41
CA VAL A 207 4.18 20.79 -11.96
C VAL A 207 4.65 22.00 -11.16
N GLU A 208 5.53 22.80 -11.71
CA GLU A 208 6.07 24.05 -11.14
C GLU A 208 5.00 25.14 -10.92
N ARG A 209 3.81 24.98 -11.50
CA ARG A 209 2.65 25.85 -11.22
C ARG A 209 2.10 25.68 -9.81
N VAL A 210 2.53 24.60 -9.11
CA VAL A 210 2.05 24.23 -7.78
C VAL A 210 3.23 24.15 -6.81
N ARG A 211 3.00 24.56 -5.57
CA ARG A 211 3.87 24.32 -4.41
C ARG A 211 3.17 23.39 -3.46
N PHE A 212 3.92 22.45 -2.88
CA PHE A 212 3.44 21.54 -1.86
C PHE A 212 3.86 22.00 -0.45
N LEU A 213 2.95 21.80 0.50
CA LEU A 213 3.22 21.80 1.94
C LEU A 213 3.21 20.34 2.40
N PRO A 214 4.37 19.64 2.41
CA PRO A 214 4.40 18.19 2.58
C PRO A 214 4.31 17.77 4.06
N TYR A 215 3.38 16.89 4.38
CA TYR A 215 3.23 16.32 5.72
C TYR A 215 4.46 15.52 6.15
N ALA A 216 5.15 14.90 5.21
CA ALA A 216 6.39 14.15 5.48
C ALA A 216 7.46 14.97 6.23
N THR A 217 7.50 16.31 6.05
CA THR A 217 8.40 17.21 6.76
C THR A 217 7.69 17.95 7.90
N LEU A 218 6.40 18.21 7.78
CA LEU A 218 5.63 18.99 8.74
C LEU A 218 5.09 18.13 9.90
N THR A 219 4.86 16.84 9.66
CA THR A 219 4.42 15.84 10.65
C THR A 219 5.19 14.53 10.44
N PRO A 220 6.52 14.52 10.68
CA PRO A 220 7.42 13.44 10.25
C PRO A 220 7.15 12.09 10.93
N ASP A 221 6.41 12.08 12.03
CA ASP A 221 6.08 10.83 12.73
C ASP A 221 4.92 10.05 12.08
N LEU A 222 4.17 10.65 11.13
CA LEU A 222 3.10 9.95 10.43
C LEU A 222 3.67 9.04 9.32
N TYR A 223 3.15 7.81 9.29
CA TYR A 223 3.32 6.86 8.20
C TYR A 223 2.18 7.01 7.18
N GLY A 224 2.30 6.32 6.05
CA GLY A 224 1.26 6.30 5.02
C GLY A 224 0.58 4.94 4.90
N SER A 225 0.50 4.40 3.68
CA SER A 225 -0.22 3.16 3.40
C SER A 225 0.51 1.91 3.91
N ALA A 226 -0.29 0.94 4.33
CA ALA A 226 0.15 -0.37 4.80
C ALA A 226 -0.70 -1.50 4.20
N LEU A 227 -0.12 -2.69 4.10
CA LEU A 227 -0.85 -3.93 3.93
C LEU A 227 -1.42 -4.34 5.28
N MET A 228 -2.71 -4.59 5.31
CA MET A 228 -3.46 -4.99 6.50
C MET A 228 -4.12 -6.34 6.25
N VAL A 229 -4.26 -7.14 7.31
CA VAL A 229 -4.99 -8.41 7.26
C VAL A 229 -6.05 -8.46 8.35
N SER A 230 -7.13 -9.20 8.13
CA SER A 230 -8.11 -9.42 9.18
C SER A 230 -7.46 -10.15 10.37
N ARG A 231 -7.86 -9.78 11.60
CA ARG A 231 -7.33 -10.46 12.81
C ARG A 231 -7.69 -11.95 12.81
N ARG A 232 -8.80 -12.33 12.16
CA ARG A 232 -9.16 -13.73 11.97
C ARG A 232 -8.09 -14.46 11.15
N LEU A 233 -7.72 -13.91 9.98
CA LEU A 233 -6.69 -14.50 9.11
C LEU A 233 -5.34 -14.58 9.84
N ALA A 234 -4.93 -13.50 10.53
CA ALA A 234 -3.68 -13.46 11.29
C ALA A 234 -3.60 -14.55 12.37
N ARG A 235 -4.70 -14.77 13.09
CA ARG A 235 -4.76 -15.75 14.18
C ARG A 235 -4.91 -17.18 13.68
N GLU A 236 -5.79 -17.43 12.69
CA GLU A 236 -6.18 -18.78 12.27
C GLU A 236 -5.24 -19.34 11.20
N GLN A 237 -4.63 -18.48 10.38
CA GLN A 237 -3.78 -18.89 9.26
C GLN A 237 -2.48 -18.04 9.17
N PRO A 238 -1.65 -17.99 10.22
CA PRO A 238 -0.44 -17.15 10.23
C PRO A 238 0.54 -17.50 9.09
N ALA A 239 0.62 -18.77 8.69
CA ALA A 239 1.46 -19.21 7.57
C ALA A 239 1.03 -18.57 6.24
N VAL A 240 -0.28 -18.38 6.02
CA VAL A 240 -0.85 -17.69 4.85
C VAL A 240 -0.44 -16.21 4.87
N VAL A 241 -0.50 -15.56 6.03
CA VAL A 241 -0.07 -14.15 6.15
C VAL A 241 1.42 -14.00 5.86
N HIS A 242 2.27 -14.87 6.40
CA HIS A 242 3.70 -14.87 6.06
C HIS A 242 3.96 -15.09 4.57
N ALA A 243 3.21 -15.99 3.92
CA ALA A 243 3.32 -16.23 2.49
C ALA A 243 2.91 -15.00 1.67
N LEU A 244 1.80 -14.34 2.05
CA LEU A 244 1.31 -13.10 1.46
C LEU A 244 2.34 -11.98 1.57
N VAL A 245 2.87 -11.73 2.77
CA VAL A 245 3.85 -10.65 3.03
C VAL A 245 5.13 -10.87 2.21
N ARG A 246 5.64 -12.12 2.14
CA ARG A 246 6.80 -12.44 1.30
C ARG A 246 6.51 -12.22 -0.19
N ALA A 247 5.34 -12.61 -0.68
CA ALA A 247 4.96 -12.43 -2.08
C ALA A 247 4.83 -10.93 -2.43
N VAL A 248 4.21 -10.12 -1.54
CA VAL A 248 4.13 -8.66 -1.69
C VAL A 248 5.53 -8.04 -1.69
N ASN A 249 6.41 -8.42 -0.77
CA ASN A 249 7.79 -7.93 -0.73
C ASN A 249 8.56 -8.23 -2.02
N ARG A 250 8.40 -9.44 -2.60
CA ARG A 250 8.94 -9.78 -3.93
C ARG A 250 8.35 -8.90 -5.02
N GLY A 251 7.05 -8.59 -4.94
CA GLY A 251 6.37 -7.66 -5.86
C GLY A 251 6.97 -6.25 -5.80
N VAL A 252 7.17 -5.71 -4.59
CA VAL A 252 7.82 -4.39 -4.39
C VAL A 252 9.24 -4.40 -4.94
N ALA A 253 10.04 -5.43 -4.65
CA ALA A 253 11.39 -5.56 -5.17
C ALA A 253 11.41 -5.62 -6.72
N ALA A 254 10.46 -6.34 -7.31
CA ALA A 254 10.33 -6.44 -8.77
C ALA A 254 9.95 -5.11 -9.42
N VAL A 255 9.07 -4.33 -8.78
CA VAL A 255 8.70 -2.97 -9.24
C VAL A 255 9.88 -2.03 -9.17
N ALA A 256 10.65 -2.08 -8.08
CA ALA A 256 11.85 -1.26 -7.91
C ALA A 256 12.95 -1.60 -8.94
N ALA A 257 13.05 -2.87 -9.32
CA ALA A 257 14.02 -3.32 -10.32
C ALA A 257 13.60 -2.99 -11.77
N ASP A 258 12.29 -2.95 -12.05
CA ASP A 258 11.76 -2.73 -13.41
C ASP A 258 10.41 -2.01 -13.36
N ALA A 259 10.46 -0.70 -13.27
CA ALA A 259 9.27 0.16 -13.30
C ALA A 259 8.51 0.06 -14.63
N GLY A 260 9.19 -0.25 -15.74
CA GLY A 260 8.56 -0.45 -17.04
C GLY A 260 7.65 -1.67 -17.07
N ALA A 261 8.13 -2.81 -16.57
CA ALA A 261 7.31 -4.02 -16.44
C ALA A 261 6.13 -3.80 -15.48
N ALA A 262 6.32 -3.04 -14.41
CA ALA A 262 5.27 -2.69 -13.46
C ALA A 262 4.14 -1.88 -14.12
N LEU A 263 4.49 -0.84 -14.87
CA LEU A 263 3.52 -0.03 -15.62
C LEU A 263 2.80 -0.85 -16.70
N ALA A 264 3.53 -1.74 -17.41
CA ALA A 264 2.93 -2.64 -18.37
C ALA A 264 1.93 -3.61 -17.73
N ALA A 265 2.23 -4.12 -16.53
CA ALA A 265 1.31 -4.97 -15.76
C ALA A 265 0.03 -4.22 -15.35
N THR A 266 0.17 -2.97 -14.93
CA THR A 266 -0.98 -2.10 -14.59
C THR A 266 -1.78 -1.75 -15.84
N LYS A 267 -1.12 -1.42 -16.96
CA LYS A 267 -1.77 -1.05 -18.23
C LYS A 267 -2.65 -2.17 -18.80
N ARG A 268 -2.26 -3.44 -18.61
CA ARG A 268 -3.12 -4.58 -19.01
C ARG A 268 -4.47 -4.60 -18.26
N ARG A 269 -4.51 -4.06 -17.05
CA ARG A 269 -5.73 -3.96 -16.21
C ARG A 269 -6.48 -2.64 -16.42
N VAL A 270 -5.74 -1.58 -16.79
CA VAL A 270 -6.28 -0.23 -17.04
C VAL A 270 -5.73 0.29 -18.38
N PRO A 271 -6.28 -0.18 -19.53
CA PRO A 271 -5.77 0.19 -20.87
C PRO A 271 -5.76 1.70 -21.13
N ALA A 272 -6.71 2.44 -20.54
CA ALA A 272 -6.88 3.88 -20.71
C ALA A 272 -5.96 4.74 -19.81
N MET A 273 -5.06 4.14 -19.01
CA MET A 273 -4.18 4.92 -18.15
C MET A 273 -3.26 5.84 -18.93
N HIS A 274 -3.04 7.06 -18.42
CA HIS A 274 -2.07 8.01 -18.97
C HIS A 274 -0.66 7.63 -18.51
N GLU A 275 0.05 6.85 -19.32
CA GLU A 275 1.32 6.22 -18.93
C GLU A 275 2.40 7.20 -18.44
N PRO A 276 2.63 8.38 -19.08
CA PRO A 276 3.62 9.34 -18.56
C PRO A 276 3.31 9.83 -17.14
N ALA A 277 2.03 10.08 -16.84
CA ALA A 277 1.61 10.51 -15.50
C ALA A 277 1.76 9.39 -14.46
N GLU A 278 1.37 8.15 -14.83
CA GLU A 278 1.51 7.00 -13.94
C GLU A 278 2.98 6.60 -13.72
N ARG A 279 3.85 6.83 -14.70
CA ARG A 279 5.31 6.67 -14.55
C ARG A 279 5.86 7.67 -13.54
N ALA A 280 5.56 8.95 -13.71
CA ALA A 280 6.00 9.99 -12.77
C ALA A 280 5.47 9.72 -11.36
N ARG A 281 4.22 9.26 -11.25
CA ARG A 281 3.58 8.88 -9.98
C ARG A 281 4.31 7.72 -9.31
N LEU A 282 4.64 6.65 -10.05
CA LEU A 282 5.37 5.51 -9.54
C LEU A 282 6.77 5.90 -9.06
N GLU A 283 7.51 6.63 -9.88
CA GLU A 283 8.86 7.10 -9.54
C GLU A 283 8.86 7.97 -8.28
N HIS A 284 7.88 8.87 -8.17
CA HIS A 284 7.71 9.70 -6.98
C HIS A 284 7.43 8.85 -5.74
N THR A 285 6.50 7.89 -5.84
CA THR A 285 6.16 6.98 -4.73
C THR A 285 7.37 6.17 -4.25
N LEU A 286 8.12 5.59 -5.18
CA LEU A 286 9.30 4.78 -4.83
C LEU A 286 10.40 5.62 -4.15
N ARG A 287 10.69 6.81 -4.68
CA ARG A 287 11.76 7.69 -4.16
C ARG A 287 11.34 8.48 -2.92
N GLY A 288 10.09 8.95 -2.90
CA GLY A 288 9.53 9.80 -1.85
C GLY A 288 8.93 8.98 -0.71
N ASP A 289 7.79 8.35 -0.96
CA ASP A 289 6.97 7.75 0.10
C ASP A 289 7.61 6.50 0.71
N MET A 290 8.33 5.72 -0.12
CA MET A 290 9.03 4.50 0.26
C MET A 290 10.54 4.73 0.50
N GLY A 291 11.09 5.88 0.11
CA GLY A 291 12.52 6.20 0.16
C GLY A 291 13.03 6.76 1.49
N HIS A 292 12.25 6.70 2.58
CA HIS A 292 12.64 7.26 3.88
C HIS A 292 13.94 6.62 4.43
N PRO A 293 14.84 7.40 5.09
CA PRO A 293 16.07 6.88 5.70
C PRO A 293 15.87 5.70 6.65
N GLU A 294 14.72 5.66 7.34
CA GLU A 294 14.31 4.54 8.18
C GLU A 294 14.18 3.24 7.37
N GLY A 295 13.61 3.30 6.16
CA GLY A 295 13.51 2.14 5.27
C GLY A 295 14.88 1.59 4.87
N ARG A 296 15.91 2.46 4.76
CA ARG A 296 17.29 1.99 4.53
C ARG A 296 17.87 1.25 5.73
N ARG A 297 17.47 1.63 6.95
CA ARG A 297 17.97 1.04 8.21
C ARG A 297 17.21 -0.24 8.58
N LEU A 298 15.87 -0.20 8.48
CA LEU A 298 14.98 -1.28 8.92
C LEU A 298 14.54 -2.19 7.78
N GLY A 299 14.66 -1.74 6.53
CA GLY A 299 14.03 -2.32 5.36
C GLY A 299 12.59 -1.84 5.17
N ILE A 300 12.12 -1.91 3.91
CA ILE A 300 10.72 -1.63 3.58
C ILE A 300 9.84 -2.71 4.21
N GLY A 301 8.68 -2.31 4.69
CA GLY A 301 7.71 -3.19 5.36
C GLY A 301 7.75 -3.13 6.88
N ALA A 302 8.80 -2.54 7.47
CA ALA A 302 8.95 -2.38 8.92
C ALA A 302 8.61 -0.94 9.39
N VAL A 303 8.48 -0.75 10.68
CA VAL A 303 8.31 0.55 11.34
C VAL A 303 9.41 0.76 12.39
N ASP A 304 9.73 2.03 12.67
CA ASP A 304 10.49 2.40 13.86
C ASP A 304 9.51 2.54 15.04
N ASP A 305 9.66 1.71 16.05
CA ASP A 305 8.71 1.61 17.15
C ASP A 305 8.50 2.95 17.87
N ALA A 306 9.58 3.70 18.12
CA ALA A 306 9.52 4.98 18.82
C ALA A 306 8.82 6.05 17.98
N ARG A 307 9.15 6.13 16.68
CA ARG A 307 8.49 7.04 15.74
C ARG A 307 7.01 6.67 15.57
N PHE A 308 6.72 5.39 15.40
CA PHE A 308 5.34 4.92 15.24
C PHE A 308 4.50 5.24 16.47
N ALA A 309 5.01 4.99 17.68
CA ALA A 309 4.33 5.34 18.94
C ALA A 309 4.06 6.86 19.05
N ARG A 310 5.01 7.72 18.63
CA ARG A 310 4.78 9.17 18.60
C ARG A 310 3.70 9.57 17.61
N GLY A 311 3.67 8.95 16.40
CA GLY A 311 2.64 9.17 15.39
C GLY A 311 1.24 8.80 15.90
N LEU A 312 1.10 7.60 16.50
CA LEU A 312 -0.15 7.16 17.15
C LEU A 312 -0.63 8.20 18.21
N ALA A 313 0.26 8.60 19.09
CA ALA A 313 -0.09 9.55 20.14
C ALA A 313 -0.48 10.93 19.57
N ALA A 314 0.22 11.41 18.53
CA ALA A 314 -0.08 12.68 17.88
C ALA A 314 -1.47 12.65 17.21
N LEU A 315 -1.75 11.57 16.46
CA LEU A 315 -3.03 11.39 15.77
C LEU A 315 -4.19 11.32 16.77
N CYS A 316 -4.06 10.48 17.80
CA CYS A 316 -5.11 10.28 18.79
C CYS A 316 -5.42 11.57 19.56
N ARG A 317 -4.40 12.34 19.95
CA ARG A 317 -4.60 13.64 20.60
C ARG A 317 -5.28 14.65 19.67
N ALA A 318 -4.77 14.78 18.44
CA ALA A 318 -5.28 15.78 17.51
C ALA A 318 -6.74 15.53 17.09
N LYS A 319 -7.15 14.27 17.07
CA LYS A 319 -8.52 13.86 16.70
C LYS A 319 -9.40 13.54 17.92
N ALA A 320 -8.93 13.81 19.15
CA ALA A 320 -9.63 13.53 20.39
C ALA A 320 -10.19 12.08 20.44
N LEU A 321 -9.37 11.10 20.01
CA LEU A 321 -9.78 9.68 20.03
C LEU A 321 -9.84 9.14 21.48
N PRO A 322 -10.69 8.13 21.74
CA PRO A 322 -10.93 7.64 23.10
C PRO A 322 -9.69 7.12 23.83
N ARG A 323 -8.72 6.57 23.08
CA ARG A 323 -7.47 6.03 23.63
C ARG A 323 -6.35 6.07 22.60
N VAL A 324 -5.11 5.99 23.06
CA VAL A 324 -3.95 5.68 22.22
C VAL A 324 -3.76 4.16 22.23
N PRO A 325 -3.88 3.47 21.09
CA PRO A 325 -3.65 2.03 21.04
C PRO A 325 -2.18 1.70 21.27
N ALA A 326 -1.88 0.49 21.74
CA ALA A 326 -0.52 -0.03 21.72
C ALA A 326 -0.06 -0.22 20.24
N ALA A 327 1.22 0.01 19.98
CA ALA A 327 1.75 -0.13 18.62
C ALA A 327 1.48 -1.52 18.04
N ALA A 328 1.61 -2.58 18.82
CA ALA A 328 1.34 -3.96 18.42
C ALA A 328 -0.15 -4.23 18.11
N ASP A 329 -1.08 -3.43 18.60
CA ASP A 329 -2.50 -3.54 18.26
C ASP A 329 -2.79 -3.03 16.85
N VAL A 330 -1.89 -2.20 16.30
CA VAL A 330 -2.01 -1.59 14.98
C VAL A 330 -1.10 -2.25 13.95
N PHE A 331 0.16 -2.53 14.32
CA PHE A 331 1.16 -3.14 13.47
C PHE A 331 1.77 -4.39 14.13
N ASP A 332 1.56 -5.56 13.51
CA ASP A 332 2.09 -6.83 14.02
C ASP A 332 3.42 -7.16 13.34
N ALA A 333 4.52 -6.86 14.04
CA ALA A 333 5.87 -7.09 13.57
C ALA A 333 6.24 -8.60 13.46
N ALA A 334 5.44 -9.52 14.03
CA ALA A 334 5.68 -10.95 13.91
C ALA A 334 5.59 -11.43 12.45
N PHE A 335 4.82 -10.73 11.61
CA PHE A 335 4.72 -11.02 10.18
C PHE A 335 5.78 -10.35 9.31
N ALA A 336 6.68 -9.57 9.89
CA ALA A 336 7.72 -8.88 9.14
C ALA A 336 8.58 -9.86 8.32
N VAL A 337 8.98 -9.42 7.13
CA VAL A 337 9.92 -10.16 6.30
C VAL A 337 11.23 -10.37 7.06
N PRO A 338 11.87 -11.55 7.01
CA PRO A 338 13.19 -11.77 7.61
C PRO A 338 14.19 -10.70 7.17
N ALA A 339 15.08 -10.28 8.06
CA ALA A 339 15.99 -9.17 7.80
C ALA A 339 16.84 -9.33 6.53
N ALA A 340 17.21 -10.57 6.20
CA ALA A 340 17.97 -10.89 4.99
C ALA A 340 17.19 -10.67 3.68
N ASP A 341 15.85 -10.74 3.75
CA ASP A 341 14.96 -10.63 2.58
C ASP A 341 14.34 -9.23 2.46
N ARG A 342 14.62 -8.32 3.40
CA ARG A 342 14.08 -6.95 3.39
C ARG A 342 14.73 -6.11 2.30
N ILE A 343 13.92 -5.31 1.65
CA ILE A 343 14.39 -4.32 0.69
C ILE A 343 15.01 -3.17 1.47
N ALA A 344 16.35 -3.07 1.45
CA ALA A 344 17.07 -2.08 2.24
C ALA A 344 17.03 -0.66 1.65
N SER A 345 16.82 -0.53 0.35
CA SER A 345 16.77 0.77 -0.34
C SER A 345 16.02 0.64 -1.66
N LEU A 346 15.24 1.67 -1.99
CA LEU A 346 14.66 1.88 -3.31
C LEU A 346 15.38 3.01 -4.08
N ALA A 347 16.55 3.45 -3.59
CA ALA A 347 17.38 4.44 -4.27
C ALA A 347 17.98 3.81 -5.54
N GLY A 348 17.49 4.21 -6.70
CA GLY A 348 17.86 3.68 -8.01
C GLY A 348 16.66 3.20 -8.83
N ALA A 349 15.48 3.16 -8.21
CA ALA A 349 14.23 2.90 -8.90
C ALA A 349 13.74 4.11 -9.69
#